data_b679e9da89a840d498795ff5e20442f5
#
_entry.id   b679e9da89a840d498795ff5e20442f5
#
_cell.length_a   1.000
_cell.length_b   1.000
_cell.length_c   1.000
_cell.angle_alpha   90.00
_cell.angle_beta   90.00
_cell.angle_gamma   90.00
#
_symmetry.space_group_name_H-M   'P 1'
#
loop_
_entity.id
_entity.type
_entity.pdbx_description
1 polymer ?
#
loop_
_entity_poly.entity_id
_entity_poly.type
_entity_poly.pdbx_seq_one_letter_code
_entity_poly.pdbx_strand_id
1 'polypeptide(L)'
;GAVPGDHVTVISPQGVMTAVGLVPKMRRFEVAGFVEVGLYEYDSSLAYSSLPVAQEFAGLGDRVSGVEVKLADPWDARAIARRVAAVLGRGYWVRDWMDMNRNLFAALQLEKLALFVIVTIIVLVAAFAIIGHLILLVAEKRKEIGILKAMGASAPSIGSIFLVAGMLIGVVGTVAGSAFGLALIWVQNTYRIIRLASDVYQINYLPMKLTGSDFGMIVGATLVISFLATLSPARRAARLDPIEVLRYE
;
A
#
# COMPACT_ATOMS: atom_id res chain seq x y z
N GLY A 1 1.17 37.22 -7.49
CA GLY A 1 0.67 36.69 -6.21
C GLY A 1 0.40 37.87 -5.27
N ALA A 2 -0.53 37.71 -4.35
CA ALA A 2 -0.77 38.69 -3.30
C ALA A 2 0.39 38.72 -2.30
N VAL A 3 0.58 39.83 -1.61
CA VAL A 3 1.55 39.95 -0.51
C VAL A 3 0.83 40.43 0.76
N PRO A 4 1.39 40.22 1.96
CA PRO A 4 0.81 40.77 3.19
C PRO A 4 0.63 42.27 3.07
N GLY A 5 -0.56 42.79 3.45
CA GLY A 5 -0.99 44.16 3.25
C GLY A 5 -1.82 44.43 2.00
N ASP A 6 -1.83 43.49 1.06
CA ASP A 6 -2.71 43.57 -0.12
C ASP A 6 -4.19 43.35 0.28
N HIS A 7 -5.08 43.82 -0.60
CA HIS A 7 -6.50 43.65 -0.40
C HIS A 7 -7.08 42.66 -1.42
N VAL A 8 -7.80 41.67 -0.92
CA VAL A 8 -8.54 40.69 -1.72
C VAL A 8 -10.03 40.86 -1.52
N THR A 9 -10.80 40.68 -2.58
CA THR A 9 -12.27 40.67 -2.49
C THR A 9 -12.78 39.25 -2.47
N VAL A 10 -13.40 38.85 -1.37
CA VAL A 10 -14.03 37.55 -1.22
C VAL A 10 -15.50 37.66 -1.62
N ILE A 11 -15.95 36.75 -2.47
CA ILE A 11 -17.31 36.72 -3.01
C ILE A 11 -18.01 35.47 -2.46
N SER A 12 -19.13 35.68 -1.76
CA SER A 12 -19.98 34.56 -1.32
C SER A 12 -21.06 34.28 -2.37
N PRO A 13 -21.24 33.02 -2.80
CA PRO A 13 -22.34 32.65 -3.68
C PRO A 13 -23.71 32.79 -2.99
N GLN A 14 -23.74 32.80 -1.66
CA GLN A 14 -24.95 33.09 -0.87
C GLN A 14 -25.15 34.59 -0.85
N GLY A 15 -25.90 35.07 -1.87
CA GLY A 15 -26.22 36.48 -2.01
C GLY A 15 -27.49 36.90 -1.27
N VAL A 16 -27.78 38.19 -1.30
CA VAL A 16 -29.04 38.75 -0.82
C VAL A 16 -30.01 38.86 -2.02
N MET A 17 -31.26 38.38 -1.83
CA MET A 17 -32.30 38.55 -2.83
C MET A 17 -32.69 40.01 -2.89
N THR A 18 -32.48 40.63 -4.03
CA THR A 18 -32.88 42.03 -4.30
C THR A 18 -33.97 42.07 -5.35
N ALA A 19 -34.58 43.24 -5.56
CA ALA A 19 -35.61 43.44 -6.60
C ALA A 19 -35.10 43.14 -8.04
N VAL A 20 -33.80 43.12 -8.25
CA VAL A 20 -33.11 42.84 -9.51
C VAL A 20 -32.59 41.42 -9.60
N GLY A 21 -32.79 40.58 -8.58
CA GLY A 21 -32.29 39.18 -8.49
C GLY A 21 -31.30 38.95 -7.36
N LEU A 22 -30.66 37.79 -7.37
CA LEU A 22 -29.65 37.40 -6.37
C LEU A 22 -28.34 38.16 -6.60
N VAL A 23 -27.98 39.04 -5.66
CA VAL A 23 -26.70 39.78 -5.70
C VAL A 23 -25.73 39.09 -4.76
N PRO A 24 -24.54 38.60 -5.22
CA PRO A 24 -23.56 37.97 -4.38
C PRO A 24 -23.01 38.94 -3.32
N LYS A 25 -22.82 38.45 -2.12
CA LYS A 25 -22.21 39.24 -1.04
C LYS A 25 -20.72 39.36 -1.28
N MET A 26 -20.19 40.56 -1.35
CA MET A 26 -18.77 40.82 -1.54
C MET A 26 -18.21 41.55 -0.32
N ARG A 27 -17.03 41.19 0.11
CA ARG A 27 -16.29 41.90 1.18
C ARG A 27 -14.84 41.95 0.84
N ARG A 28 -14.25 43.10 1.06
CA ARG A 28 -12.82 43.34 0.90
C ARG A 28 -12.10 43.04 2.21
N PHE A 29 -11.05 42.21 2.12
CA PHE A 29 -10.21 41.81 3.25
C PHE A 29 -8.76 42.22 2.97
N GLU A 30 -8.04 42.57 4.02
CA GLU A 30 -6.60 42.74 3.99
C GLU A 30 -5.93 41.40 4.24
N VAL A 31 -4.89 41.08 3.47
CA VAL A 31 -4.10 39.84 3.62
C VAL A 31 -3.12 40.06 4.79
N ALA A 32 -3.37 39.40 5.92
CA ALA A 32 -2.54 39.48 7.10
C ALA A 32 -1.28 38.60 6.97
N GLY A 33 -1.34 37.51 6.20
CA GLY A 33 -0.24 36.59 6.00
C GLY A 33 -0.67 35.36 5.22
N PHE A 34 0.30 34.45 5.01
CA PHE A 34 0.07 33.17 4.34
C PHE A 34 0.23 32.02 5.33
N VAL A 35 -0.60 31.00 5.16
CA VAL A 35 -0.51 29.74 5.89
C VAL A 35 -0.17 28.65 4.88
N GLU A 36 0.92 27.96 5.10
CA GLU A 36 1.37 26.83 4.28
C GLU A 36 1.22 25.55 5.09
N VAL A 37 0.29 24.68 4.67
CA VAL A 37 0.04 23.36 5.27
C VAL A 37 0.87 22.29 4.56
N GLY A 38 1.35 22.59 3.34
CA GLY A 38 2.13 21.71 2.48
C GLY A 38 1.28 20.73 1.67
N LEU A 39 -0.02 20.97 1.58
CA LEU A 39 -0.95 20.25 0.70
C LEU A 39 -1.58 21.27 -0.25
N TYR A 40 -1.23 21.19 -1.51
CA TYR A 40 -1.68 22.15 -2.55
C TYR A 40 -3.20 22.38 -2.56
N GLU A 41 -4.01 21.34 -2.38
CA GLU A 41 -5.46 21.48 -2.34
C GLU A 41 -5.95 22.36 -1.17
N TYR A 42 -5.31 22.26 -0.02
CA TYR A 42 -5.62 23.09 1.15
C TYR A 42 -5.02 24.48 1.02
N ASP A 43 -3.75 24.57 0.61
CA ASP A 43 -3.05 25.85 0.49
C ASP A 43 -3.64 26.76 -0.60
N SER A 44 -4.25 26.16 -1.64
CA SER A 44 -4.91 26.89 -2.73
C SER A 44 -6.38 27.21 -2.48
N SER A 45 -7.03 26.56 -1.51
CA SER A 45 -8.49 26.64 -1.35
C SER A 45 -8.97 27.18 0.01
N LEU A 46 -8.08 27.17 1.03
CA LEU A 46 -8.46 27.63 2.37
C LEU A 46 -8.06 29.08 2.64
N ALA A 47 -8.99 29.82 3.22
CA ALA A 47 -8.72 31.13 3.77
C ALA A 47 -9.16 31.17 5.25
N TYR A 48 -8.32 31.74 6.09
CA TYR A 48 -8.56 31.86 7.52
C TYR A 48 -8.93 33.29 7.88
N SER A 49 -9.95 33.46 8.72
CA SER A 49 -10.33 34.75 9.29
C SER A 49 -10.77 34.59 10.74
N SER A 50 -10.93 35.69 11.45
CA SER A 50 -11.50 35.63 12.81
C SER A 50 -12.96 35.13 12.77
N LEU A 51 -13.38 34.35 13.77
CA LEU A 51 -14.71 33.77 13.83
C LEU A 51 -15.85 34.80 13.70
N PRO A 52 -15.81 35.95 14.40
CA PRO A 52 -16.86 36.96 14.24
C PRO A 52 -16.97 37.53 12.82
N VAL A 53 -15.82 37.72 12.15
CA VAL A 53 -15.79 38.22 10.77
C VAL A 53 -16.34 37.19 9.79
N ALA A 54 -16.01 35.89 9.99
CA ALA A 54 -16.57 34.80 9.20
C ALA A 54 -18.09 34.65 9.40
N GLN A 55 -18.56 34.74 10.64
CA GLN A 55 -19.99 34.67 10.98
C GLN A 55 -20.77 35.83 10.34
N GLU A 56 -20.27 37.06 10.43
CA GLU A 56 -20.87 38.23 9.79
C GLU A 56 -20.91 38.12 8.26
N PHE A 57 -19.79 37.66 7.66
CA PHE A 57 -19.69 37.47 6.21
C PHE A 57 -20.65 36.38 5.71
N ALA A 58 -20.72 35.25 6.42
CA ALA A 58 -21.59 34.14 6.08
C ALA A 58 -23.06 34.34 6.52
N GLY A 59 -23.37 35.39 7.29
CA GLY A 59 -24.71 35.68 7.78
C GLY A 59 -25.23 34.65 8.80
N LEU A 60 -24.32 34.07 9.60
CA LEU A 60 -24.65 32.99 10.53
C LEU A 60 -25.13 33.49 11.91
N GLY A 61 -24.94 34.77 12.24
CA GLY A 61 -25.15 35.31 13.59
C GLY A 61 -24.18 34.63 14.57
N ASP A 62 -24.65 34.17 15.72
CA ASP A 62 -23.84 33.46 16.71
C ASP A 62 -23.65 31.95 16.43
N ARG A 63 -24.07 31.50 15.25
CA ARG A 63 -23.96 30.08 14.86
C ARG A 63 -22.65 29.82 14.13
N VAL A 64 -22.27 28.54 14.08
CA VAL A 64 -21.15 28.05 13.29
C VAL A 64 -21.65 26.97 12.34
N SER A 65 -20.97 26.78 11.21
CA SER A 65 -21.29 25.74 10.24
C SER A 65 -20.87 24.35 10.70
N GLY A 66 -19.88 24.28 11.60
CA GLY A 66 -19.38 23.02 12.15
C GLY A 66 -18.38 23.22 13.27
N VAL A 67 -18.05 22.16 13.95
CA VAL A 67 -16.99 22.09 14.98
C VAL A 67 -15.99 21.03 14.56
N GLU A 68 -14.73 21.43 14.44
CA GLU A 68 -13.63 20.51 14.19
C GLU A 68 -13.09 19.99 15.51
N VAL A 69 -12.92 18.66 15.60
CA VAL A 69 -12.38 17.99 16.78
C VAL A 69 -11.05 17.36 16.41
N LYS A 70 -9.96 17.83 17.03
CA LYS A 70 -8.63 17.27 16.87
C LYS A 70 -8.44 16.11 17.85
N LEU A 71 -7.98 14.97 17.34
CA LEU A 71 -7.74 13.75 18.11
C LEU A 71 -6.25 13.57 18.38
N ALA A 72 -5.92 12.88 19.50
CA ALA A 72 -4.56 12.50 19.81
C ALA A 72 -4.03 11.46 18.80
N ASP A 73 -4.86 10.45 18.46
CA ASP A 73 -4.58 9.51 17.38
C ASP A 73 -5.57 9.75 16.23
N PRO A 74 -5.09 10.20 15.05
CA PRO A 74 -5.95 10.41 13.89
C PRO A 74 -6.64 9.14 13.37
N TRP A 75 -6.07 7.96 13.64
CA TRP A 75 -6.63 6.68 13.17
C TRP A 75 -7.87 6.25 13.94
N ASP A 76 -8.08 6.78 15.15
CA ASP A 76 -9.29 6.56 15.94
C ASP A 76 -10.49 7.38 15.46
N ALA A 77 -10.30 8.28 14.47
CA ALA A 77 -11.31 9.22 14.01
C ALA A 77 -12.64 8.55 13.66
N ARG A 78 -12.60 7.42 12.94
CA ARG A 78 -13.81 6.68 12.55
C ARG A 78 -14.58 6.10 13.76
N ALA A 79 -13.86 5.59 14.77
CA ALA A 79 -14.48 5.06 15.96
C ALA A 79 -15.10 6.16 16.81
N ILE A 80 -14.40 7.29 16.96
CA ILE A 80 -14.86 8.45 17.70
C ILE A 80 -16.01 9.13 16.99
N ALA A 81 -15.96 9.31 15.66
CA ALA A 81 -17.04 9.89 14.87
C ALA A 81 -18.36 9.13 15.08
N ARG A 82 -18.33 7.79 15.07
CA ARG A 82 -19.51 6.96 15.38
C ARG A 82 -20.06 7.19 16.77
N ARG A 83 -19.18 7.33 17.77
CA ARG A 83 -19.58 7.60 19.17
C ARG A 83 -20.20 8.99 19.30
N VAL A 84 -19.60 10.00 18.68
CA VAL A 84 -20.12 11.36 18.67
C VAL A 84 -21.49 11.43 17.95
N ALA A 85 -21.63 10.77 16.81
CA ALA A 85 -22.90 10.70 16.08
C ALA A 85 -24.00 10.03 16.92
N ALA A 86 -23.67 8.99 17.69
CA ALA A 86 -24.63 8.33 18.58
C ALA A 86 -25.11 9.26 19.71
N VAL A 87 -24.24 10.12 20.22
CA VAL A 87 -24.59 11.09 21.29
C VAL A 87 -25.37 12.28 20.74
N LEU A 88 -24.99 12.82 19.58
CA LEU A 88 -25.63 14.02 19.01
C LEU A 88 -26.97 13.73 18.34
N GLY A 89 -27.23 12.49 17.94
CA GLY A 89 -28.47 12.09 17.29
C GLY A 89 -28.60 12.59 15.85
N ARG A 90 -29.84 12.52 15.30
CA ARG A 90 -30.14 12.74 13.86
C ARG A 90 -30.01 14.18 13.34
N GLY A 91 -29.80 15.14 14.23
CA GLY A 91 -29.73 16.56 13.86
C GLY A 91 -28.36 17.03 13.38
N TYR A 92 -27.32 16.20 13.51
CA TYR A 92 -25.94 16.57 13.23
C TYR A 92 -25.28 15.58 12.27
N TRP A 93 -24.42 16.12 11.39
CA TRP A 93 -23.63 15.33 10.47
C TRP A 93 -22.20 15.24 11.02
N VAL A 94 -21.80 14.05 11.38
CA VAL A 94 -20.44 13.79 11.84
C VAL A 94 -19.68 13.08 10.73
N ARG A 95 -18.53 13.64 10.34
CA ARG A 95 -17.64 13.08 9.32
C ARG A 95 -16.24 12.97 9.90
N ASP A 96 -15.58 11.90 9.59
CA ASP A 96 -14.14 11.78 9.85
C ASP A 96 -13.33 12.25 8.63
N TRP A 97 -12.03 12.46 8.83
CA TRP A 97 -11.14 12.91 7.76
C TRP A 97 -10.98 11.89 6.63
N MET A 98 -11.18 10.58 6.91
CA MET A 98 -11.15 9.53 5.90
C MET A 98 -12.40 9.58 5.02
N ASP A 99 -13.57 9.86 5.59
CA ASP A 99 -14.80 10.07 4.81
C ASP A 99 -14.75 11.34 3.95
N MET A 100 -14.09 12.38 4.45
CA MET A 100 -13.85 13.62 3.67
C MET A 100 -12.93 13.36 2.48
N ASN A 101 -11.95 12.47 2.63
CA ASN A 101 -10.99 12.08 1.59
C ASN A 101 -11.29 10.71 0.97
N ARG A 102 -12.57 10.34 0.87
CA ARG A 102 -13.00 9.01 0.44
C ARG A 102 -12.42 8.59 -0.91
N ASN A 103 -12.33 9.52 -1.85
CA ASN A 103 -11.78 9.24 -3.19
C ASN A 103 -10.29 8.89 -3.12
N LEU A 104 -9.52 9.58 -2.27
CA LEU A 104 -8.12 9.27 -2.03
C LEU A 104 -7.96 7.87 -1.42
N PHE A 105 -8.77 7.54 -0.40
CA PHE A 105 -8.73 6.21 0.21
C PHE A 105 -9.16 5.10 -0.75
N ALA A 106 -10.14 5.35 -1.62
CA ALA A 106 -10.53 4.41 -2.67
C ALA A 106 -9.39 4.19 -3.67
N ALA A 107 -8.69 5.23 -4.09
CA ALA A 107 -7.53 5.13 -4.97
C ALA A 107 -6.39 4.33 -4.32
N LEU A 108 -6.06 4.60 -3.04
CA LEU A 108 -5.06 3.84 -2.30
C LEU A 108 -5.41 2.36 -2.14
N GLN A 109 -6.70 2.03 -1.97
CA GLN A 109 -7.15 0.64 -1.92
C GLN A 109 -7.00 -0.06 -3.28
N LEU A 110 -7.32 0.61 -4.37
CA LEU A 110 -7.10 0.10 -5.73
C LEU A 110 -5.62 -0.10 -6.02
N GLU A 111 -4.76 0.84 -5.64
CA GLU A 111 -3.31 0.72 -5.77
C GLU A 111 -2.79 -0.50 -4.99
N LYS A 112 -3.21 -0.65 -3.73
CA LYS A 112 -2.84 -1.83 -2.91
C LYS A 112 -3.28 -3.14 -3.56
N LEU A 113 -4.49 -3.18 -4.12
CA LEU A 113 -4.99 -4.36 -4.83
C LEU A 113 -4.17 -4.63 -6.11
N ALA A 114 -3.87 -3.61 -6.89
CA ALA A 114 -3.04 -3.75 -8.09
C ALA A 114 -1.63 -4.28 -7.76
N LEU A 115 -0.98 -3.72 -6.75
CA LEU A 115 0.32 -4.19 -6.27
C LEU A 115 0.24 -5.65 -5.78
N PHE A 116 -0.82 -6.02 -5.05
CA PHE A 116 -1.03 -7.40 -4.61
C PHE A 116 -1.14 -8.36 -5.80
N VAL A 117 -1.91 -8.01 -6.83
CA VAL A 117 -2.05 -8.82 -8.05
C VAL A 117 -0.70 -8.97 -8.77
N ILE A 118 0.04 -7.86 -8.93
CA ILE A 118 1.37 -7.89 -9.58
C ILE A 118 2.32 -8.82 -8.82
N VAL A 119 2.43 -8.66 -7.50
CA VAL A 119 3.29 -9.50 -6.67
C VAL A 119 2.87 -10.97 -6.74
N THR A 120 1.56 -11.24 -6.73
CA THR A 120 1.04 -12.61 -6.88
C THR A 120 1.44 -13.24 -8.21
N ILE A 121 1.36 -12.49 -9.32
CA ILE A 121 1.79 -12.98 -10.64
C ILE A 121 3.30 -13.26 -10.64
N ILE A 122 4.12 -12.39 -10.06
CA ILE A 122 5.57 -12.58 -9.96
C ILE A 122 5.89 -13.87 -9.18
N VAL A 123 5.21 -14.10 -8.06
CA VAL A 123 5.38 -15.30 -7.25
C VAL A 123 4.95 -16.56 -8.01
N LEU A 124 3.85 -16.51 -8.78
CA LEU A 124 3.43 -17.62 -9.64
C LEU A 124 4.47 -17.94 -10.72
N VAL A 125 5.02 -16.92 -11.37
CA VAL A 125 6.09 -17.11 -12.37
C VAL A 125 7.32 -17.75 -11.72
N ALA A 126 7.72 -17.30 -10.53
CA ALA A 126 8.81 -17.92 -9.79
C ALA A 126 8.54 -19.38 -9.42
N ALA A 127 7.31 -19.70 -9.01
CA ALA A 127 6.90 -21.07 -8.73
C ALA A 127 6.98 -21.97 -9.98
N PHE A 128 6.52 -21.50 -11.14
CA PHE A 128 6.66 -22.22 -12.40
C PHE A 128 8.13 -22.40 -12.82
N ALA A 129 8.98 -21.41 -12.57
CA ALA A 129 10.42 -21.53 -12.83
C ALA A 129 11.06 -22.63 -11.97
N ILE A 130 10.71 -22.71 -10.68
CA ILE A 130 11.17 -23.81 -9.78
C ILE A 130 10.70 -25.16 -10.33
N ILE A 131 9.42 -25.29 -10.69
CA ILE A 131 8.87 -26.53 -11.25
C ILE A 131 9.63 -26.93 -12.52
N GLY A 132 9.82 -26.00 -13.45
CA GLY A 132 10.52 -26.25 -14.71
C GLY A 132 11.96 -26.68 -14.50
N HIS A 133 12.69 -26.01 -13.63
CA HIS A 133 14.07 -26.35 -13.28
C HIS A 133 14.18 -27.75 -12.64
N LEU A 134 13.29 -28.07 -11.71
CA LEU A 134 13.29 -29.39 -11.08
C LEU A 134 12.88 -30.52 -12.04
N ILE A 135 11.96 -30.28 -12.98
CA ILE A 135 11.63 -31.23 -14.03
C ILE A 135 12.85 -31.53 -14.91
N LEU A 136 13.58 -30.47 -15.31
CA LEU A 136 14.81 -30.62 -16.08
C LEU A 136 15.86 -31.39 -15.30
N LEU A 137 16.06 -31.04 -14.03
CA LEU A 137 17.00 -31.74 -13.15
C LEU A 137 16.66 -33.22 -12.99
N VAL A 138 15.36 -33.56 -12.87
CA VAL A 138 14.92 -34.95 -12.81
C VAL A 138 15.19 -35.67 -14.14
N ALA A 139 15.02 -35.00 -15.28
CA ALA A 139 15.30 -35.57 -16.59
C ALA A 139 16.81 -35.83 -16.79
N GLU A 140 17.65 -34.87 -16.41
CA GLU A 140 19.10 -35.02 -16.48
C GLU A 140 19.62 -36.12 -15.55
N LYS A 141 19.05 -36.25 -14.36
CA LYS A 141 19.44 -37.24 -13.36
C LYS A 141 18.70 -38.60 -13.49
N ARG A 142 17.95 -38.78 -14.57
CA ARG A 142 17.10 -39.98 -14.76
C ARG A 142 17.88 -41.30 -14.63
N LYS A 143 19.08 -41.40 -15.24
CA LYS A 143 19.95 -42.56 -15.19
C LYS A 143 20.44 -42.86 -13.77
N GLU A 144 20.91 -41.83 -13.07
CA GLU A 144 21.36 -41.95 -11.68
C GLU A 144 20.23 -42.39 -10.74
N ILE A 145 19.03 -41.87 -10.94
CA ILE A 145 17.82 -42.29 -10.21
C ILE A 145 17.52 -43.76 -10.48
N GLY A 146 17.61 -44.21 -11.74
CA GLY A 146 17.42 -45.60 -12.12
C GLY A 146 18.39 -46.55 -11.42
N ILE A 147 19.68 -46.19 -11.38
CA ILE A 147 20.73 -46.96 -10.69
C ILE A 147 20.43 -47.02 -9.19
N LEU A 148 20.14 -45.91 -8.55
CA LEU A 148 19.82 -45.86 -7.11
C LEU A 148 18.63 -46.77 -6.78
N LYS A 149 17.58 -46.76 -7.61
CA LYS A 149 16.40 -47.61 -7.43
C LYS A 149 16.72 -49.08 -7.64
N ALA A 150 17.55 -49.41 -8.63
CA ALA A 150 18.01 -50.79 -8.84
C ALA A 150 18.86 -51.31 -7.65
N MET A 151 19.58 -50.42 -6.96
CA MET A 151 20.29 -50.72 -5.72
C MET A 151 19.38 -50.78 -4.47
N GLY A 152 18.05 -50.56 -4.62
CA GLY A 152 17.08 -50.67 -3.53
C GLY A 152 16.63 -49.36 -2.91
N ALA A 153 16.97 -48.20 -3.49
CA ALA A 153 16.44 -46.92 -2.99
C ALA A 153 14.91 -46.84 -3.12
N SER A 154 14.24 -46.51 -2.03
CA SER A 154 12.79 -46.39 -2.00
C SER A 154 12.28 -45.12 -2.73
N ALA A 155 11.05 -45.22 -3.27
CA ALA A 155 10.44 -44.04 -3.92
C ALA A 155 10.34 -42.80 -3.02
N PRO A 156 9.99 -42.88 -1.72
CA PRO A 156 10.04 -41.74 -0.83
C PRO A 156 11.44 -41.16 -0.66
N SER A 157 12.47 -42.01 -0.66
CA SER A 157 13.87 -41.55 -0.52
C SER A 157 14.28 -40.74 -1.74
N ILE A 158 13.96 -41.16 -2.95
CA ILE A 158 14.21 -40.36 -4.17
C ILE A 158 13.40 -39.06 -4.14
N GLY A 159 12.13 -39.13 -3.77
CA GLY A 159 11.28 -37.93 -3.66
C GLY A 159 11.83 -36.90 -2.67
N SER A 160 12.37 -37.35 -1.53
CA SER A 160 12.96 -36.44 -0.52
C SER A 160 14.20 -35.71 -1.02
N ILE A 161 15.04 -36.36 -1.85
CA ILE A 161 16.22 -35.72 -2.45
C ILE A 161 15.79 -34.49 -3.27
N PHE A 162 14.80 -34.65 -4.16
CA PHE A 162 14.34 -33.54 -4.98
C PHE A 162 13.53 -32.50 -4.20
N LEU A 163 12.83 -32.92 -3.14
CA LEU A 163 12.15 -31.99 -2.24
C LEU A 163 13.18 -31.12 -1.49
N VAL A 164 14.25 -31.72 -0.97
CA VAL A 164 15.32 -30.97 -0.31
C VAL A 164 16.04 -30.05 -1.29
N ALA A 165 16.34 -30.52 -2.51
CA ALA A 165 16.96 -29.69 -3.54
C ALA A 165 16.11 -28.44 -3.88
N GLY A 166 14.80 -28.60 -4.08
CA GLY A 166 13.91 -27.49 -4.36
C GLY A 166 13.70 -26.55 -3.17
N MET A 167 13.62 -27.11 -1.95
CA MET A 167 13.57 -26.29 -0.73
C MET A 167 14.87 -25.49 -0.52
N LEU A 168 16.00 -26.05 -0.87
CA LEU A 168 17.29 -25.35 -0.79
C LEU A 168 17.31 -24.14 -1.74
N ILE A 169 16.81 -24.30 -2.97
CA ILE A 169 16.63 -23.19 -3.92
C ILE A 169 15.70 -22.12 -3.32
N GLY A 170 14.56 -22.56 -2.78
CA GLY A 170 13.60 -21.65 -2.15
C GLY A 170 14.17 -20.89 -0.96
N VAL A 171 14.89 -21.54 -0.07
CA VAL A 171 15.51 -20.91 1.11
C VAL A 171 16.63 -19.95 0.70
N VAL A 172 17.56 -20.39 -0.15
CA VAL A 172 18.66 -19.53 -0.62
C VAL A 172 18.12 -18.32 -1.37
N GLY A 173 17.14 -18.51 -2.25
CA GLY A 173 16.47 -17.41 -2.96
C GLY A 173 15.76 -16.44 -2.00
N THR A 174 15.08 -16.97 -0.99
CA THR A 174 14.38 -16.15 0.03
C THR A 174 15.39 -15.34 0.87
N VAL A 175 16.47 -15.94 1.30
CA VAL A 175 17.53 -15.26 2.08
C VAL A 175 18.20 -14.17 1.22
N ALA A 176 18.60 -14.51 0.00
CA ALA A 176 19.24 -13.56 -0.90
C ALA A 176 18.30 -12.39 -1.27
N GLY A 177 17.03 -12.70 -1.62
CA GLY A 177 16.02 -11.70 -1.93
C GLY A 177 15.70 -10.80 -0.73
N SER A 178 15.58 -11.37 0.47
CA SER A 178 15.37 -10.63 1.71
C SER A 178 16.57 -9.71 2.02
N ALA A 179 17.79 -10.21 1.91
CA ALA A 179 19.00 -9.41 2.14
C ALA A 179 19.09 -8.24 1.17
N PHE A 180 18.81 -8.49 -0.13
CA PHE A 180 18.79 -7.45 -1.15
C PHE A 180 17.69 -6.42 -0.91
N GLY A 181 16.47 -6.86 -0.59
CA GLY A 181 15.35 -5.96 -0.27
C GLY A 181 15.62 -5.08 0.95
N LEU A 182 16.15 -5.66 2.03
CA LEU A 182 16.56 -4.92 3.23
C LEU A 182 17.68 -3.92 2.95
N ALA A 183 18.66 -4.30 2.12
CA ALA A 183 19.72 -3.40 1.70
C ALA A 183 19.17 -2.20 0.91
N LEU A 184 18.23 -2.41 -0.02
CA LEU A 184 17.58 -1.33 -0.75
C LEU A 184 16.80 -0.38 0.17
N ILE A 185 16.05 -0.92 1.14
CA ILE A 185 15.33 -0.11 2.14
C ILE A 185 16.31 0.72 2.96
N TRP A 186 17.42 0.10 3.41
CA TRP A 186 18.45 0.79 4.18
C TRP A 186 19.11 1.91 3.37
N VAL A 187 19.49 1.62 2.12
CA VAL A 187 20.10 2.60 1.21
C VAL A 187 19.14 3.77 0.97
N GLN A 188 17.87 3.51 0.67
CA GLN A 188 16.88 4.55 0.44
C GLN A 188 16.67 5.43 1.68
N ASN A 189 16.52 4.85 2.86
CA ASN A 189 16.29 5.60 4.09
C ASN A 189 17.53 6.41 4.54
N THR A 190 18.73 5.92 4.23
CA THR A 190 19.99 6.58 4.59
C THR A 190 20.37 7.66 3.59
N TYR A 191 20.37 7.34 2.31
CA TYR A 191 20.85 8.23 1.25
C TYR A 191 19.73 9.04 0.59
N ARG A 192 18.45 8.70 0.82
CA ARG A 192 17.27 9.41 0.29
C ARG A 192 17.36 9.66 -1.21
N ILE A 193 17.71 8.60 -1.97
CA ILE A 193 17.97 8.66 -3.40
C ILE A 193 16.70 9.09 -4.15
N ILE A 194 15.55 8.49 -3.80
CA ILE A 194 14.25 8.85 -4.38
C ILE A 194 13.72 10.05 -3.61
N ARG A 195 13.82 11.22 -4.26
CA ARG A 195 13.30 12.48 -3.74
C ARG A 195 11.91 12.72 -4.31
N LEU A 196 11.02 13.23 -3.49
CA LEU A 196 9.69 13.69 -3.88
C LEU A 196 9.74 15.20 -4.14
N ALA A 197 8.89 15.69 -5.05
CA ALA A 197 8.75 17.13 -5.27
C ALA A 197 8.14 17.76 -4.01
N SER A 198 8.89 18.66 -3.39
CA SER A 198 8.48 19.35 -2.14
C SER A 198 7.22 20.18 -2.32
N ASP A 199 6.92 20.61 -3.55
CA ASP A 199 5.78 21.45 -3.88
C ASP A 199 4.43 20.70 -3.83
N VAL A 200 4.47 19.35 -3.81
CA VAL A 200 3.27 18.48 -3.80
C VAL A 200 3.18 17.67 -2.52
N TYR A 201 4.33 17.32 -1.94
CA TYR A 201 4.40 16.41 -0.78
C TYR A 201 5.08 17.10 0.41
N GLN A 202 4.53 16.92 1.59
CA GLN A 202 5.15 17.42 2.86
C GLN A 202 6.48 16.72 3.19
N ILE A 203 6.82 15.68 2.46
CA ILE A 203 8.01 14.85 2.70
C ILE A 203 8.90 14.94 1.46
N ASN A 204 10.16 15.32 1.64
CA ASN A 204 11.13 15.53 0.56
C ASN A 204 11.73 14.21 0.04
N TYR A 205 11.42 13.08 0.64
CA TYR A 205 11.92 11.75 0.24
C TYR A 205 10.85 10.68 0.47
N LEU A 206 10.97 9.56 -0.23
CA LEU A 206 10.08 8.41 -0.05
C LEU A 206 10.57 7.57 1.15
N PRO A 207 9.87 7.61 2.32
CA PRO A 207 10.24 6.78 3.46
C PRO A 207 9.79 5.35 3.20
N MET A 208 10.72 4.39 3.28
CA MET A 208 10.41 2.96 3.18
C MET A 208 10.31 2.37 4.58
N LYS A 209 9.09 1.97 4.98
CA LYS A 209 8.83 1.34 6.28
C LYS A 209 8.50 -0.13 6.07
N LEU A 210 9.27 -0.98 6.71
CA LEU A 210 9.03 -2.42 6.75
C LEU A 210 8.45 -2.79 8.12
N THR A 211 7.29 -3.45 8.11
CA THR A 211 6.69 -4.00 9.32
C THR A 211 7.15 -5.45 9.49
N GLY A 212 7.57 -5.84 10.69
CA GLY A 212 8.10 -7.19 10.94
C GLY A 212 7.05 -8.30 10.65
N SER A 213 5.78 -8.04 10.90
CA SER A 213 4.67 -8.94 10.57
C SER A 213 4.54 -9.17 9.06
N ASP A 214 4.62 -8.10 8.26
CA ASP A 214 4.48 -8.19 6.81
C ASP A 214 5.67 -8.93 6.20
N PHE A 215 6.88 -8.64 6.68
CA PHE A 215 8.09 -9.35 6.28
C PHE A 215 8.00 -10.84 6.60
N GLY A 216 7.60 -11.20 7.82
CA GLY A 216 7.42 -12.59 8.25
C GLY A 216 6.36 -13.33 7.42
N MET A 217 5.26 -12.66 7.09
CA MET A 217 4.21 -13.21 6.23
C MET A 217 4.71 -13.47 4.81
N ILE A 218 5.45 -12.55 4.21
CA ILE A 218 6.02 -12.69 2.86
C ILE A 218 7.01 -13.85 2.82
N VAL A 219 7.95 -13.90 3.76
CA VAL A 219 8.94 -14.99 3.87
C VAL A 219 8.24 -16.33 4.04
N GLY A 220 7.28 -16.42 4.96
CA GLY A 220 6.51 -17.64 5.20
C GLY A 220 5.74 -18.10 3.96
N ALA A 221 5.02 -17.18 3.30
CA ALA A 221 4.30 -17.48 2.06
C ALA A 221 5.24 -17.98 0.95
N THR A 222 6.40 -17.33 0.78
CA THR A 222 7.40 -17.73 -0.23
C THR A 222 7.90 -19.15 0.01
N LEU A 223 8.23 -19.50 1.25
CA LEU A 223 8.68 -20.84 1.61
C LEU A 223 7.58 -21.89 1.40
N VAL A 224 6.34 -21.58 1.75
CA VAL A 224 5.19 -22.48 1.51
C VAL A 224 4.97 -22.69 0.02
N ILE A 225 5.02 -21.63 -0.78
CA ILE A 225 4.84 -21.74 -2.24
C ILE A 225 5.99 -22.53 -2.86
N SER A 226 7.23 -22.32 -2.44
CA SER A 226 8.40 -23.09 -2.88
C SER A 226 8.25 -24.59 -2.54
N PHE A 227 7.78 -24.89 -1.35
CA PHE A 227 7.49 -26.26 -0.94
C PHE A 227 6.42 -26.92 -1.83
N LEU A 228 5.28 -26.24 -2.04
CA LEU A 228 4.21 -26.75 -2.88
C LEU A 228 4.64 -26.95 -4.34
N ALA A 229 5.42 -26.00 -4.88
CA ALA A 229 5.97 -26.09 -6.23
C ALA A 229 6.89 -27.30 -6.40
N THR A 230 7.65 -27.65 -5.37
CA THR A 230 8.59 -28.76 -5.38
C THR A 230 7.90 -30.14 -5.32
N LEU A 231 6.71 -30.24 -4.74
CA LEU A 231 6.00 -31.50 -4.53
C LEU A 231 5.71 -32.27 -5.84
N SER A 232 5.32 -31.56 -6.90
CA SER A 232 4.97 -32.18 -8.19
C SER A 232 6.20 -32.85 -8.85
N PRO A 233 7.33 -32.13 -9.07
CA PRO A 233 8.55 -32.74 -9.62
C PRO A 233 9.12 -33.87 -8.76
N ALA A 234 9.13 -33.68 -7.43
CA ALA A 234 9.63 -34.71 -6.49
C ALA A 234 8.82 -36.03 -6.58
N ARG A 235 7.49 -35.92 -6.70
CA ARG A 235 6.64 -37.10 -6.91
C ARG A 235 6.86 -37.78 -8.27
N ARG A 236 7.16 -36.98 -9.32
CA ARG A 236 7.50 -37.55 -10.65
C ARG A 236 8.83 -38.31 -10.59
N ALA A 237 9.85 -37.76 -9.95
CA ALA A 237 11.14 -38.41 -9.73
C ALA A 237 10.97 -39.74 -8.96
N ALA A 238 10.16 -39.70 -7.88
CA ALA A 238 9.87 -40.87 -7.07
C ALA A 238 9.17 -42.04 -7.85
N ARG A 239 8.42 -41.74 -8.90
CA ARG A 239 7.66 -42.72 -9.71
C ARG A 239 8.40 -43.24 -10.93
N LEU A 240 9.63 -42.80 -11.21
CA LEU A 240 10.41 -43.32 -12.35
C LEU A 240 10.63 -44.84 -12.20
N ASP A 241 10.36 -45.60 -13.29
CA ASP A 241 10.60 -47.02 -13.33
C ASP A 241 12.07 -47.31 -13.72
N PRO A 242 12.85 -48.00 -12.88
CA PRO A 242 14.22 -48.35 -13.19
C PRO A 242 14.37 -49.21 -14.45
N ILE A 243 13.37 -50.06 -14.79
CA ILE A 243 13.41 -50.91 -15.97
C ILE A 243 13.33 -50.08 -17.27
N GLU A 244 12.43 -49.10 -17.31
CA GLU A 244 12.34 -48.18 -18.47
C GLU A 244 13.58 -47.35 -18.67
N VAL A 245 14.20 -46.91 -17.56
CA VAL A 245 15.37 -46.01 -17.59
C VAL A 245 16.62 -46.75 -18.12
N LEU A 246 16.78 -48.02 -17.79
CA LEU A 246 17.94 -48.83 -18.16
C LEU A 246 17.80 -49.58 -19.49
N ARG A 247 16.57 -49.70 -20.03
CA ARG A 247 16.28 -50.40 -21.28
C ARG A 247 16.45 -49.56 -22.56
N TYR A 248 16.33 -48.24 -22.47
CA TYR A 248 16.38 -47.34 -23.62
C TYR A 248 17.76 -46.64 -23.76
N GLU A 249 18.85 -47.44 -23.71
CA GLU A 249 20.15 -47.11 -24.29
C GLU A 249 20.50 -47.99 -25.46
#